data_cae17d53d97e8a29e749d366204b5062
#
_entry.id   cae17d53d97e8a29e749d366204b5062
#
_cell.length_a   1.000
_cell.length_b   1.000
_cell.length_c   1.000
_cell.angle_alpha   90.00
_cell.angle_beta   90.00
_cell.angle_gamma   90.00
#
_symmetry.space_group_name_H-M   'P 1'
#
loop_
_entity.id
_entity.type
_entity.pdbx_description
1 polymer ?
#
loop_
_entity_poly.entity_id
_entity_poly.type
_entity_poly.pdbx_seq_one_letter_code
_entity_poly.pdbx_strand_id
1 'polypeptide(L)'
;MHPRTLDEDLLSILAHGTLSIEGRMVDASNATLFGTVELDGVEVACVYKPTAGERPLWDFPDGSLGLREVAAYEVSAALGWNLVPPTAWREDGPYGQGMAQVWVVSPEGPESEPGAGLVDVVPAGQTPSGWIQIIEAHDHVGQPVALIHADDPSLRQMTVLDAVINNADRKGGHVLVGRVRVDDETSTFGVDHGVAFNEDEKLRTVLWGFAGDSIDEPLLADLERLNEGLLGELGDHLSELLTRRELIRTQRRVARLIRDARFPLPGDGWPSLPWPAF
;
A
#
# COMPACT_ATOMS: atom_id res chain seq x y z
N MET A 1 23.13 -23.50 3.64
CA MET A 1 22.09 -23.06 2.73
C MET A 1 20.84 -22.99 3.60
N HIS A 2 20.42 -21.77 4.02
CA HIS A 2 19.15 -21.63 4.73
C HIS A 2 18.02 -21.93 3.74
N PRO A 3 16.94 -22.62 4.14
CA PRO A 3 15.77 -22.73 3.29
C PRO A 3 15.27 -21.30 3.01
N ARG A 4 15.02 -20.96 1.73
CA ARG A 4 14.38 -19.70 1.35
C ARG A 4 13.02 -19.61 2.05
N THR A 5 12.66 -18.42 2.46
CA THR A 5 11.30 -18.19 2.93
C THR A 5 10.34 -18.25 1.74
N LEU A 6 9.07 -18.54 1.99
CA LEU A 6 8.06 -18.62 0.92
C LEU A 6 7.92 -17.28 0.15
N ASP A 7 8.19 -16.15 0.81
CA ASP A 7 8.17 -14.83 0.17
C ASP A 7 9.41 -14.59 -0.70
N GLU A 8 10.60 -15.08 -0.29
CA GLU A 8 11.81 -15.04 -1.12
C GLU A 8 11.62 -15.79 -2.45
N ASP A 9 10.86 -16.89 -2.44
CA ASP A 9 10.53 -17.63 -3.66
C ASP A 9 9.61 -16.80 -4.58
N LEU A 10 8.55 -16.15 -4.02
CA LEU A 10 7.66 -15.26 -4.79
C LEU A 10 8.40 -14.06 -5.37
N LEU A 11 9.25 -13.40 -4.58
CA LEU A 11 10.06 -12.27 -5.06
C LEU A 11 11.00 -12.69 -6.19
N SER A 12 11.62 -13.86 -6.07
CA SER A 12 12.49 -14.42 -7.12
C SER A 12 11.71 -14.71 -8.42
N ILE A 13 10.50 -15.28 -8.30
CA ILE A 13 9.62 -15.52 -9.46
C ILE A 13 9.25 -14.19 -10.11
N LEU A 14 8.76 -13.21 -9.33
CA LEU A 14 8.37 -11.90 -9.84
C LEU A 14 9.53 -11.17 -10.55
N ALA A 15 10.74 -11.23 -9.98
CA ALA A 15 11.89 -10.52 -10.52
C ALA A 15 12.47 -11.17 -11.78
N HIS A 16 12.50 -12.51 -11.85
CA HIS A 16 13.31 -13.24 -12.84
C HIS A 16 12.52 -14.18 -13.75
N GLY A 17 11.27 -14.51 -13.40
CA GLY A 17 10.44 -15.41 -14.21
C GLY A 17 10.01 -14.80 -15.55
N THR A 18 9.54 -15.64 -16.45
CA THR A 18 9.00 -15.22 -17.75
C THR A 18 7.63 -14.59 -17.56
N LEU A 19 7.48 -13.32 -17.89
CA LEU A 19 6.23 -12.56 -17.75
C LEU A 19 5.41 -12.60 -19.04
N SER A 20 4.17 -13.05 -18.91
CA SER A 20 3.15 -13.07 -19.97
C SER A 20 2.01 -12.13 -19.60
N ILE A 21 1.70 -11.17 -20.48
CA ILE A 21 0.61 -10.21 -20.25
C ILE A 21 -0.69 -10.75 -20.81
N GLU A 22 -1.74 -10.72 -20.00
CA GLU A 22 -3.09 -11.18 -20.34
C GLU A 22 -4.06 -10.04 -20.61
N GLY A 23 -3.85 -8.87 -19.95
CA GLY A 23 -4.73 -7.73 -20.10
C GLY A 23 -4.20 -6.45 -19.51
N ARG A 24 -4.95 -5.35 -19.72
CA ARG A 24 -4.71 -4.05 -19.13
C ARG A 24 -5.86 -3.67 -18.21
N MET A 25 -5.57 -3.19 -17.03
CA MET A 25 -6.58 -2.63 -16.13
C MET A 25 -7.03 -1.26 -16.66
N VAL A 26 -8.34 -1.13 -16.91
CA VAL A 26 -8.91 0.02 -17.66
C VAL A 26 -8.97 1.28 -16.79
N ASP A 27 -9.22 1.14 -15.49
CA ASP A 27 -9.45 2.26 -14.56
C ASP A 27 -8.17 2.76 -13.87
N ALA A 28 -7.00 2.23 -14.25
CA ALA A 28 -5.73 2.64 -13.66
C ALA A 28 -5.19 3.93 -14.31
N SER A 29 -4.70 4.86 -13.49
CA SER A 29 -4.09 6.13 -13.95
C SER A 29 -2.81 5.94 -14.78
N ASN A 30 -2.03 4.91 -14.45
CA ASN A 30 -0.81 4.49 -15.14
C ASN A 30 -1.06 3.19 -15.93
N ALA A 31 -0.11 2.79 -16.76
CA ALA A 31 -0.18 1.50 -17.46
C ALA A 31 -0.04 0.36 -16.45
N THR A 32 -1.16 -0.17 -15.97
CA THR A 32 -1.25 -1.30 -15.07
C THR A 32 -1.69 -2.52 -15.86
N LEU A 33 -0.86 -3.56 -15.90
CA LEU A 33 -1.05 -4.75 -16.70
C LEU A 33 -1.23 -5.96 -15.78
N PHE A 34 -2.23 -6.77 -16.07
CA PHE A 34 -2.42 -8.06 -15.44
C PHE A 34 -1.75 -9.15 -16.28
N GLY A 35 -1.11 -10.10 -15.63
CA GLY A 35 -0.44 -11.20 -16.28
C GLY A 35 0.02 -12.28 -15.32
N THR A 36 0.80 -13.21 -15.85
CA THR A 36 1.34 -14.36 -15.13
C THR A 36 2.86 -14.38 -15.29
N VAL A 37 3.57 -14.63 -14.20
CA VAL A 37 5.03 -14.88 -14.20
C VAL A 37 5.28 -16.34 -13.92
N GLU A 38 6.11 -16.99 -14.75
CA GLU A 38 6.48 -18.40 -14.61
C GLU A 38 7.98 -18.53 -14.38
N LEU A 39 8.39 -19.31 -13.35
CA LEU A 39 9.76 -19.67 -13.07
C LEU A 39 9.81 -21.12 -12.57
N ASP A 40 10.63 -21.97 -13.20
CA ASP A 40 10.85 -23.36 -12.83
C ASP A 40 9.55 -24.19 -12.68
N GLY A 41 8.54 -23.89 -13.50
CA GLY A 41 7.24 -24.58 -13.53
C GLY A 41 6.24 -24.06 -12.48
N VAL A 42 6.55 -22.99 -11.77
CA VAL A 42 5.63 -22.29 -10.84
C VAL A 42 5.10 -21.03 -11.51
N GLU A 43 3.78 -20.94 -11.62
CA GLU A 43 3.09 -19.76 -12.14
C GLU A 43 2.50 -18.91 -11.02
N VAL A 44 2.66 -17.58 -11.12
CA VAL A 44 2.13 -16.60 -10.19
C VAL A 44 1.42 -15.51 -10.96
N ALA A 45 0.14 -15.28 -10.67
CA ALA A 45 -0.61 -14.15 -11.22
C ALA A 45 -0.09 -12.85 -10.60
N CYS A 46 0.08 -11.82 -11.41
CA CYS A 46 0.66 -10.57 -10.96
C CYS A 46 0.09 -9.33 -11.67
N VAL A 47 0.31 -8.19 -11.04
CA VAL A 47 0.22 -6.87 -11.66
C VAL A 47 1.64 -6.45 -12.05
N TYR A 48 1.80 -5.97 -13.29
CA TYR A 48 3.05 -5.38 -13.77
C TYR A 48 2.82 -3.92 -14.17
N LYS A 49 3.64 -3.04 -13.63
CA LYS A 49 3.63 -1.60 -13.92
C LYS A 49 4.98 -1.20 -14.51
N PRO A 50 5.12 -1.13 -15.85
CA PRO A 50 6.37 -0.73 -16.50
C PRO A 50 6.64 0.76 -16.28
N THR A 51 7.90 1.13 -16.04
CA THR A 51 8.32 2.54 -15.92
C THR A 51 7.93 3.38 -17.14
N ALA A 52 8.01 2.79 -18.33
CA ALA A 52 7.60 3.46 -19.57
C ALA A 52 6.11 3.84 -19.61
N GLY A 53 5.29 3.25 -18.74
CA GLY A 53 3.85 3.53 -18.61
C GLY A 53 3.51 4.52 -17.49
N GLU A 54 4.51 5.01 -16.74
CA GLU A 54 4.29 6.00 -15.70
C GLU A 54 4.00 7.37 -16.29
N ARG A 55 3.00 8.06 -15.73
CA ARG A 55 2.75 9.47 -16.05
C ARG A 55 3.57 10.35 -15.12
N PRO A 56 4.38 11.29 -15.66
CA PRO A 56 5.14 12.21 -14.82
C PRO A 56 4.23 12.99 -13.87
N LEU A 57 4.58 13.00 -12.60
CA LEU A 57 3.92 13.79 -11.57
C LEU A 57 4.85 14.93 -11.17
N TRP A 58 4.35 16.15 -11.16
CA TRP A 58 5.14 17.37 -10.87
C TRP A 58 5.76 17.34 -9.46
N ASP A 59 5.12 16.62 -8.55
CA ASP A 59 5.49 16.51 -7.14
C ASP A 59 6.24 15.20 -6.79
N PHE A 60 6.51 14.37 -7.80
CA PHE A 60 7.38 13.19 -7.72
C PHE A 60 8.40 13.22 -8.88
N PRO A 61 9.26 14.26 -8.94
CA PRO A 61 10.16 14.47 -10.09
C PRO A 61 11.30 13.46 -10.15
N ASP A 62 11.65 12.87 -9.01
CA ASP A 62 12.79 11.98 -8.86
C ASP A 62 12.35 10.52 -8.70
N GLY A 63 13.00 9.63 -9.42
CA GLY A 63 12.79 8.20 -9.37
C GLY A 63 11.47 7.74 -10.01
N SER A 64 11.29 6.43 -9.99
CA SER A 64 10.12 5.73 -10.52
C SER A 64 9.05 5.55 -9.45
N LEU A 65 7.78 5.63 -9.83
CA LEU A 65 6.66 5.28 -8.95
C LEU A 65 6.70 3.78 -8.59
N GLY A 66 7.14 2.93 -9.51
CA GLY A 66 7.30 1.50 -9.28
C GLY A 66 8.33 1.17 -8.20
N LEU A 67 9.43 1.94 -8.09
CA LEU A 67 10.41 1.75 -7.01
C LEU A 67 9.82 2.07 -5.64
N ARG A 68 8.89 3.03 -5.53
CA ARG A 68 8.18 3.35 -4.28
C ARG A 68 7.21 2.24 -3.87
N GLU A 69 6.61 1.54 -4.85
CA GLU A 69 5.80 0.35 -4.57
C GLU A 69 6.65 -0.78 -3.96
N VAL A 70 7.86 -1.01 -4.51
CA VAL A 70 8.82 -1.97 -3.94
C VAL A 70 9.24 -1.53 -2.54
N ALA A 71 9.59 -0.25 -2.35
CA ALA A 71 9.97 0.28 -1.04
C ALA A 71 8.84 0.16 0.01
N ALA A 72 7.57 0.32 -0.39
CA ALA A 72 6.42 0.12 0.50
C ALA A 72 6.28 -1.34 0.94
N TYR A 73 6.53 -2.29 0.04
CA TYR A 73 6.60 -3.71 0.38
C TYR A 73 7.72 -3.98 1.39
N GLU A 74 8.94 -3.50 1.15
CA GLU A 74 10.09 -3.71 2.04
C GLU A 74 9.83 -3.15 3.45
N VAL A 75 9.22 -1.98 3.56
CA VAL A 75 8.82 -1.41 4.85
C VAL A 75 7.74 -2.26 5.54
N SER A 76 6.73 -2.73 4.80
CA SER A 76 5.67 -3.61 5.33
C SER A 76 6.22 -4.95 5.81
N ALA A 77 7.14 -5.55 5.06
CA ALA A 77 7.82 -6.79 5.42
C ALA A 77 8.69 -6.62 6.68
N ALA A 78 9.45 -5.51 6.77
CA ALA A 78 10.27 -5.20 7.94
C ALA A 78 9.44 -4.97 9.22
N LEU A 79 8.21 -4.45 9.10
CA LEU A 79 7.25 -4.37 10.20
C LEU A 79 6.69 -5.74 10.60
N GLY A 80 6.80 -6.75 9.73
CA GLY A 80 6.22 -8.09 9.94
C GLY A 80 4.70 -8.14 9.76
N TRP A 81 4.10 -7.11 9.15
CA TRP A 81 2.64 -7.01 9.02
C TRP A 81 2.10 -7.63 7.73
N ASN A 82 2.94 -7.80 6.71
CA ASN A 82 2.56 -8.37 5.41
C ASN A 82 1.33 -7.69 4.77
N LEU A 83 1.18 -6.38 5.00
CA LEU A 83 0.06 -5.60 4.46
C LEU A 83 0.20 -5.29 2.97
N VAL A 84 1.43 -5.28 2.45
CA VAL A 84 1.68 -5.09 1.02
C VAL A 84 1.97 -6.45 0.41
N PRO A 85 1.28 -6.86 -0.66
CA PRO A 85 1.58 -8.11 -1.33
C PRO A 85 3.04 -8.15 -1.80
N PRO A 86 3.69 -9.33 -1.89
CA PRO A 86 5.05 -9.46 -2.40
C PRO A 86 5.23 -8.69 -3.71
N THR A 87 6.19 -7.76 -3.70
CA THR A 87 6.44 -6.81 -4.79
C THR A 87 7.92 -6.76 -5.08
N ALA A 88 8.30 -6.97 -6.34
CA ALA A 88 9.68 -6.99 -6.78
C ALA A 88 9.91 -6.02 -7.94
N TRP A 89 11.14 -5.50 -8.05
CA TRP A 89 11.60 -4.82 -9.24
C TRP A 89 12.03 -5.83 -10.31
N ARG A 90 11.70 -5.54 -11.56
CA ARG A 90 12.14 -6.28 -12.75
C ARG A 90 12.97 -5.37 -13.63
N GLU A 91 14.15 -5.82 -14.04
CA GLU A 91 15.01 -5.12 -15.00
C GLU A 91 14.52 -5.27 -16.44
N ASP A 92 13.74 -6.30 -16.72
CA ASP A 92 13.17 -6.59 -18.03
C ASP A 92 11.70 -6.99 -17.96
N GLY A 93 11.01 -6.85 -19.09
CA GLY A 93 9.62 -7.25 -19.27
C GLY A 93 9.15 -6.87 -20.67
N PRO A 94 7.94 -7.24 -21.05
CA PRO A 94 7.39 -6.95 -22.40
C PRO A 94 7.38 -5.45 -22.74
N TYR A 95 7.38 -4.59 -21.72
CA TYR A 95 7.40 -3.13 -21.86
C TYR A 95 8.59 -2.48 -21.12
N GLY A 96 9.66 -3.23 -20.88
CA GLY A 96 10.87 -2.77 -20.21
C GLY A 96 10.88 -3.03 -18.70
N GLN A 97 11.73 -2.28 -17.99
CA GLN A 97 11.82 -2.38 -16.53
C GLN A 97 10.57 -1.87 -15.83
N GLY A 98 10.29 -2.38 -14.63
CA GLY A 98 9.15 -1.96 -13.83
C GLY A 98 8.95 -2.81 -12.59
N MET A 99 7.90 -2.54 -11.84
CA MET A 99 7.54 -3.37 -10.69
C MET A 99 6.57 -4.47 -11.07
N ALA A 100 6.68 -5.63 -10.40
CA ALA A 100 5.70 -6.70 -10.43
C ALA A 100 5.26 -7.01 -8.99
N GLN A 101 3.93 -7.11 -8.77
CA GLN A 101 3.32 -7.41 -7.48
C GLN A 101 2.39 -8.61 -7.62
N VAL A 102 2.42 -9.52 -6.64
CA VAL A 102 1.50 -10.66 -6.62
C VAL A 102 0.06 -10.18 -6.64
N TRP A 103 -0.76 -10.83 -7.47
CA TRP A 103 -2.20 -10.58 -7.50
C TRP A 103 -2.88 -11.13 -6.24
N VAL A 104 -3.64 -10.28 -5.56
CA VAL A 104 -4.47 -10.70 -4.41
C VAL A 104 -5.76 -11.31 -4.92
N VAL A 105 -6.01 -12.57 -4.57
CA VAL A 105 -7.23 -13.30 -4.95
C VAL A 105 -8.27 -13.10 -3.87
N SER A 106 -9.37 -12.42 -4.21
CA SER A 106 -10.51 -12.27 -3.30
C SER A 106 -11.25 -13.60 -3.13
N PRO A 107 -11.66 -13.98 -1.90
CA PRO A 107 -12.49 -15.16 -1.66
C PRO A 107 -13.90 -15.03 -2.29
N GLU A 108 -14.37 -13.82 -2.50
CA GLU A 108 -15.68 -13.51 -3.11
C GLU A 108 -15.61 -13.48 -4.65
N GLY A 109 -14.42 -13.68 -5.23
CA GLY A 109 -14.20 -13.65 -6.66
C GLY A 109 -13.88 -12.27 -7.22
N PRO A 110 -13.80 -12.16 -8.56
CA PRO A 110 -13.33 -10.93 -9.23
C PRO A 110 -14.33 -9.76 -9.16
N GLU A 111 -15.56 -10.00 -8.71
CA GLU A 111 -16.62 -8.98 -8.57
C GLU A 111 -16.73 -8.46 -7.11
N SER A 112 -15.71 -8.72 -6.25
CA SER A 112 -15.71 -8.17 -4.89
C SER A 112 -15.76 -6.64 -4.91
N GLU A 113 -16.61 -6.08 -4.03
CA GLU A 113 -16.77 -4.63 -3.95
C GLU A 113 -15.47 -3.93 -3.51
N PRO A 114 -15.20 -2.72 -4.03
CA PRO A 114 -14.08 -1.90 -3.55
C PRO A 114 -14.19 -1.67 -2.03
N GLY A 115 -13.06 -1.67 -1.33
CA GLY A 115 -13.02 -1.51 0.13
C GLY A 115 -13.19 -2.82 0.91
N ALA A 116 -13.49 -3.92 0.21
CA ALA A 116 -13.52 -5.29 0.76
C ALA A 116 -14.32 -5.44 2.08
N GLY A 117 -15.40 -4.67 2.26
CA GLY A 117 -16.19 -4.66 3.48
C GLY A 117 -15.49 -4.03 4.69
N LEU A 118 -14.38 -3.32 4.48
CA LEU A 118 -13.63 -2.60 5.53
C LEU A 118 -13.70 -1.08 5.36
N VAL A 119 -13.92 -0.58 4.14
CA VAL A 119 -14.17 0.84 3.83
C VAL A 119 -15.43 0.91 2.97
N ASP A 120 -16.34 1.82 3.28
CA ASP A 120 -17.63 1.88 2.58
C ASP A 120 -18.20 3.31 2.56
N VAL A 121 -19.21 3.51 1.72
CA VAL A 121 -20.03 4.72 1.67
C VAL A 121 -21.48 4.34 1.95
N VAL A 122 -22.01 4.85 3.06
CA VAL A 122 -23.37 4.55 3.50
C VAL A 122 -24.23 5.80 3.51
N PRO A 123 -25.58 5.71 3.50
CA PRO A 123 -26.45 6.86 3.73
C PRO A 123 -26.09 7.57 5.04
N ALA A 124 -26.07 8.90 5.05
CA ALA A 124 -25.74 9.67 6.24
C ALA A 124 -26.60 9.29 7.44
N GLY A 125 -25.98 9.13 8.61
CA GLY A 125 -26.63 8.69 9.84
C GLY A 125 -26.88 7.19 9.93
N GLN A 126 -26.37 6.38 8.99
CA GLN A 126 -26.54 4.91 9.01
C GLN A 126 -25.20 4.17 9.22
N THR A 127 -24.26 4.79 9.91
CA THR A 127 -22.96 4.15 10.26
C THR A 127 -23.23 2.93 11.15
N PRO A 128 -22.82 1.70 10.74
CA PRO A 128 -23.03 0.50 11.53
C PRO A 128 -22.22 0.50 12.83
N SER A 129 -22.61 -0.33 13.80
CA SER A 129 -21.79 -0.56 15.00
C SER A 129 -20.46 -1.21 14.64
N GLY A 130 -19.36 -0.75 15.25
CA GLY A 130 -17.99 -1.21 14.92
C GLY A 130 -17.37 -0.51 13.70
N TRP A 131 -18.05 0.52 13.16
CA TRP A 131 -17.54 1.36 12.09
C TRP A 131 -17.34 2.80 12.56
N ILE A 132 -16.41 3.48 11.97
CA ILE A 132 -16.04 4.86 12.30
C ILE A 132 -16.38 5.74 11.09
N GLN A 133 -17.14 6.81 11.33
CA GLN A 133 -17.44 7.80 10.30
C GLN A 133 -16.28 8.78 10.14
N ILE A 134 -15.87 9.03 8.90
CA ILE A 134 -14.75 9.90 8.56
C ILE A 134 -15.24 11.28 8.15
N ILE A 135 -16.17 11.33 7.17
CA ILE A 135 -16.72 12.57 6.62
C ILE A 135 -18.13 12.33 6.08
N GLU A 136 -18.95 13.37 6.14
CA GLU A 136 -20.20 13.43 5.38
C GLU A 136 -19.98 14.12 4.03
N ALA A 137 -20.63 13.61 3.01
CA ALA A 137 -20.56 14.09 1.63
C ALA A 137 -21.92 13.98 0.94
N HIS A 138 -21.96 14.25 -0.34
CA HIS A 138 -23.11 13.97 -1.19
C HIS A 138 -22.66 13.07 -2.34
N ASP A 139 -23.51 12.11 -2.68
CA ASP A 139 -23.28 11.26 -3.85
C ASP A 139 -23.53 12.02 -5.16
N HIS A 140 -23.38 11.31 -6.29
CA HIS A 140 -23.54 11.89 -7.64
C HIS A 140 -24.97 12.36 -7.96
N VAL A 141 -25.98 11.97 -7.15
CA VAL A 141 -27.37 12.44 -7.28
C VAL A 141 -27.76 13.41 -6.17
N GLY A 142 -26.80 13.82 -5.32
CA GLY A 142 -26.99 14.83 -4.28
C GLY A 142 -27.61 14.28 -2.98
N GLN A 143 -27.60 12.95 -2.78
CA GLN A 143 -28.06 12.36 -1.52
C GLN A 143 -26.92 12.43 -0.47
N PRO A 144 -27.27 12.72 0.81
CA PRO A 144 -26.29 12.76 1.88
C PRO A 144 -25.77 11.34 2.19
N VAL A 145 -24.45 11.21 2.17
CA VAL A 145 -23.73 9.96 2.44
C VAL A 145 -22.61 10.19 3.46
N ALA A 146 -22.11 9.14 4.05
CA ALA A 146 -20.96 9.14 4.94
C ALA A 146 -19.91 8.14 4.43
N LEU A 147 -18.65 8.57 4.33
CA LEU A 147 -17.50 7.69 4.18
C LEU A 147 -17.18 7.11 5.55
N ILE A 148 -17.07 5.80 5.63
CA ILE A 148 -16.83 5.06 6.86
C ILE A 148 -15.75 4.02 6.67
N HIS A 149 -15.08 3.59 7.74
CA HIS A 149 -14.27 2.37 7.77
C HIS A 149 -14.52 1.57 9.04
N ALA A 150 -14.24 0.27 9.02
CA ALA A 150 -14.33 -0.59 10.17
C ALA A 150 -13.30 -0.21 11.26
N ASP A 151 -13.63 -0.42 12.54
CA ASP A 151 -12.63 -0.42 13.61
C ASP A 151 -11.95 -1.80 13.65
N ASP A 152 -10.98 -1.98 12.77
CA ASP A 152 -10.31 -3.24 12.51
C ASP A 152 -8.79 -3.14 12.77
N PRO A 153 -8.16 -4.13 13.43
CA PRO A 153 -6.72 -4.10 13.72
C PRO A 153 -5.84 -3.97 12.46
N SER A 154 -6.21 -4.58 11.34
CA SER A 154 -5.44 -4.49 10.10
C SER A 154 -5.49 -3.08 9.50
N LEU A 155 -6.62 -2.36 9.66
CA LEU A 155 -6.72 -0.96 9.25
C LEU A 155 -5.92 -0.03 10.17
N ARG A 156 -5.79 -0.35 11.46
CA ARG A 156 -4.89 0.37 12.38
C ARG A 156 -3.44 0.20 11.94
N GLN A 157 -3.00 -1.01 11.62
CA GLN A 157 -1.66 -1.27 11.05
C GLN A 157 -1.47 -0.52 9.72
N MET A 158 -2.46 -0.57 8.82
CA MET A 158 -2.40 0.12 7.52
C MET A 158 -2.31 1.64 7.67
N THR A 159 -3.01 2.22 8.64
CA THR A 159 -2.93 3.65 8.96
C THR A 159 -1.52 4.05 9.43
N VAL A 160 -0.89 3.22 10.26
CA VAL A 160 0.51 3.44 10.67
C VAL A 160 1.45 3.29 9.47
N LEU A 161 1.28 2.26 8.64
CA LEU A 161 2.08 2.08 7.43
C LEU A 161 1.95 3.31 6.51
N ASP A 162 0.73 3.76 6.22
CA ASP A 162 0.48 4.94 5.39
C ASP A 162 1.16 6.20 5.96
N ALA A 163 1.17 6.36 7.29
CA ALA A 163 1.85 7.46 7.95
C ALA A 163 3.38 7.36 7.84
N VAL A 164 3.96 6.17 7.95
CA VAL A 164 5.41 5.91 7.79
C VAL A 164 5.85 6.24 6.37
N ILE A 165 5.17 5.66 5.37
CA ILE A 165 5.52 5.84 3.96
C ILE A 165 4.97 7.14 3.37
N ASN A 166 4.19 7.93 4.14
CA ASN A 166 3.54 9.17 3.67
C ASN A 166 2.70 8.93 2.41
N ASN A 167 1.83 7.94 2.45
CA ASN A 167 0.98 7.59 1.32
C ASN A 167 0.04 8.75 0.97
N ALA A 168 0.12 9.22 -0.27
CA ALA A 168 -0.65 10.38 -0.74
C ALA A 168 -1.98 10.02 -1.43
N ASP A 169 -2.37 8.73 -1.47
CA ASP A 169 -3.58 8.32 -2.19
C ASP A 169 -4.19 7.00 -1.67
N ARG A 170 -4.30 6.80 -0.33
CA ARG A 170 -5.00 5.62 0.20
C ARG A 170 -6.50 5.76 -0.01
N LYS A 171 -7.03 5.13 -1.04
CA LYS A 171 -8.46 5.01 -1.37
C LYS A 171 -9.08 3.76 -0.74
N GLY A 172 -10.41 3.72 -0.66
CA GLY A 172 -11.14 2.51 -0.26
C GLY A 172 -10.84 1.33 -1.19
N GLY A 173 -10.82 1.55 -2.49
CA GLY A 173 -10.48 0.52 -3.48
C GLY A 173 -9.04 0.00 -3.44
N HIS A 174 -8.14 0.66 -2.68
CA HIS A 174 -6.78 0.16 -2.44
C HIS A 174 -6.67 -0.73 -1.18
N VAL A 175 -7.78 -0.99 -0.50
CA VAL A 175 -7.88 -1.96 0.60
C VAL A 175 -8.50 -3.22 0.05
N LEU A 176 -7.77 -4.33 0.11
CA LEU A 176 -8.20 -5.62 -0.41
C LEU A 176 -8.23 -6.64 0.73
N VAL A 177 -9.22 -7.55 0.68
CA VAL A 177 -9.25 -8.74 1.52
C VAL A 177 -9.11 -9.96 0.62
N GLY A 178 -8.10 -10.77 0.88
CA GLY A 178 -7.81 -11.90 0.01
C GLY A 178 -6.61 -12.70 0.47
N ARG A 179 -6.02 -13.42 -0.48
CA ARG A 179 -4.83 -14.24 -0.27
C ARG A 179 -3.90 -14.13 -1.47
N VAL A 180 -2.61 -14.29 -1.23
CA VAL A 180 -1.57 -14.28 -2.28
C VAL A 180 -1.23 -15.70 -2.76
N ARG A 181 -1.62 -16.74 -2.01
CA ARG A 181 -1.49 -18.16 -2.38
C ARG A 181 -2.79 -18.90 -2.08
N VAL A 182 -3.00 -20.02 -2.76
CA VAL A 182 -4.23 -20.82 -2.62
C VAL A 182 -4.44 -21.34 -1.19
N ASP A 183 -3.36 -21.70 -0.51
CA ASP A 183 -3.37 -22.32 0.83
C ASP A 183 -3.22 -21.29 1.98
N ASP A 184 -3.05 -20.00 1.66
CA ASP A 184 -2.95 -18.95 2.67
C ASP A 184 -4.31 -18.67 3.33
N GLU A 185 -4.28 -18.23 4.57
CA GLU A 185 -5.45 -17.62 5.20
C GLU A 185 -5.75 -16.27 4.53
N THR A 186 -7.03 -15.87 4.57
CA THR A 186 -7.46 -14.58 4.06
C THR A 186 -6.92 -13.45 4.96
N SER A 187 -6.28 -12.47 4.36
CA SER A 187 -5.67 -11.32 5.04
C SER A 187 -6.07 -10.02 4.38
N THR A 188 -5.82 -8.91 5.07
CA THR A 188 -6.02 -7.55 4.53
C THR A 188 -4.74 -7.06 3.87
N PHE A 189 -4.87 -6.51 2.67
CA PHE A 189 -3.76 -5.95 1.90
C PHE A 189 -4.04 -4.51 1.50
N GLY A 190 -2.98 -3.71 1.44
CA GLY A 190 -2.96 -2.42 0.78
C GLY A 190 -2.18 -2.51 -0.52
N VAL A 191 -2.69 -1.86 -1.57
CA VAL A 191 -2.05 -1.80 -2.89
C VAL A 191 -1.92 -0.36 -3.38
N ASP A 192 -1.24 -0.16 -4.50
CA ASP A 192 -1.07 1.12 -5.20
C ASP A 192 -0.33 2.19 -4.37
N HIS A 193 0.91 1.89 -3.98
CA HIS A 193 1.77 2.74 -3.16
C HIS A 193 2.75 3.62 -3.98
N GLY A 194 2.55 3.75 -5.29
CA GLY A 194 3.46 4.50 -6.17
C GLY A 194 3.62 5.98 -5.79
N VAL A 195 2.60 6.59 -5.18
CA VAL A 195 2.62 7.98 -4.71
C VAL A 195 2.88 8.08 -3.20
N ALA A 196 3.86 7.32 -2.72
CA ALA A 196 4.33 7.33 -1.33
C ALA A 196 5.73 7.96 -1.21
N PHE A 197 6.25 8.09 0.01
CA PHE A 197 7.60 8.56 0.36
C PHE A 197 7.92 10.01 0.01
N ASN A 198 6.98 10.84 -0.42
CA ASN A 198 7.25 12.24 -0.73
C ASN A 198 7.97 12.95 0.42
N GLU A 199 8.88 13.88 0.08
CA GLU A 199 9.62 14.69 1.05
C GLU A 199 8.72 15.63 1.85
N ASP A 200 7.65 16.13 1.22
CA ASP A 200 6.63 16.96 1.86
C ASP A 200 5.60 16.08 2.56
N GLU A 201 5.02 16.59 3.64
CA GLU A 201 3.93 15.88 4.35
C GLU A 201 2.65 15.91 3.51
N LYS A 202 2.33 14.78 2.88
CA LYS A 202 1.21 14.65 1.93
C LYS A 202 0.28 13.48 2.25
N LEU A 203 0.27 13.01 3.49
CA LEU A 203 -0.61 11.90 3.88
C LEU A 203 -2.06 12.18 3.50
N ARG A 204 -2.62 11.34 2.62
CA ARG A 204 -4.01 11.36 2.19
C ARG A 204 -4.56 9.94 2.27
N THR A 205 -5.54 9.77 3.12
CA THR A 205 -6.07 8.43 3.42
C THR A 205 -7.56 8.51 3.75
N VAL A 206 -8.28 7.44 3.44
CA VAL A 206 -9.65 7.22 3.91
C VAL A 206 -9.70 6.62 5.31
N LEU A 207 -8.56 6.46 6.00
CA LEU A 207 -8.47 5.79 7.31
C LEU A 207 -8.31 6.77 8.48
N TRP A 208 -8.83 8.00 8.36
CA TRP A 208 -8.73 9.03 9.40
C TRP A 208 -9.54 8.77 10.66
N GLY A 209 -10.34 7.71 10.73
CA GLY A 209 -11.15 7.40 11.92
C GLY A 209 -10.32 7.16 13.19
N PHE A 210 -9.04 6.77 13.06
CA PHE A 210 -8.13 6.58 14.20
C PHE A 210 -7.34 7.85 14.57
N ALA A 211 -7.53 8.97 13.87
CA ALA A 211 -6.72 10.18 14.04
C ALA A 211 -6.73 10.69 15.49
N GLY A 212 -5.54 10.84 16.09
CA GLY A 212 -5.35 11.29 17.47
C GLY A 212 -5.48 10.21 18.53
N ASP A 213 -5.95 9.00 18.20
CA ASP A 213 -5.96 7.86 19.12
C ASP A 213 -4.53 7.45 19.49
N SER A 214 -4.38 6.77 20.62
CA SER A 214 -3.10 6.18 21.02
C SER A 214 -2.76 5.00 20.11
N ILE A 215 -1.48 4.91 19.71
CA ILE A 215 -0.95 3.72 19.04
C ILE A 215 -0.69 2.67 20.12
N ASP A 216 -1.14 1.43 19.89
CA ASP A 216 -1.00 0.32 20.82
C ASP A 216 0.48 -0.10 20.99
N GLU A 217 0.84 -0.60 22.18
CA GLU A 217 2.23 -1.01 22.50
C GLU A 217 2.84 -1.99 21.47
N PRO A 218 2.13 -3.02 20.96
CA PRO A 218 2.69 -3.89 19.93
C PRO A 218 3.11 -3.13 18.66
N LEU A 219 2.28 -2.21 18.18
CA LEU A 219 2.60 -1.40 16.99
C LEU A 219 3.78 -0.45 17.25
N LEU A 220 3.90 0.09 18.47
CA LEU A 220 5.05 0.92 18.86
C LEU A 220 6.34 0.08 18.88
N ALA A 221 6.31 -1.12 19.42
CA ALA A 221 7.47 -2.04 19.42
C ALA A 221 7.90 -2.41 17.98
N ASP A 222 6.92 -2.59 17.06
CA ASP A 222 7.21 -2.83 15.65
C ASP A 222 7.85 -1.61 14.99
N LEU A 223 7.38 -0.39 15.30
CA LEU A 223 7.98 0.86 14.83
C LEU A 223 9.40 1.06 15.37
N GLU A 224 9.69 0.67 16.61
CA GLU A 224 11.05 0.73 17.18
C GLU A 224 12.00 -0.19 16.41
N ARG A 225 11.59 -1.44 16.11
CA ARG A 225 12.37 -2.37 15.26
C ARG A 225 12.58 -1.81 13.85
N LEU A 226 11.53 -1.23 13.25
CA LEU A 226 11.63 -0.57 11.94
C LEU A 226 12.63 0.58 11.99
N ASN A 227 12.60 1.42 13.04
CA ASN A 227 13.53 2.54 13.21
C ASN A 227 14.99 2.07 13.29
N GLU A 228 15.26 0.97 14.00
CA GLU A 228 16.59 0.34 14.02
C GLU A 228 17.00 -0.17 12.64
N GLY A 229 16.11 -0.87 11.94
CA GLY A 229 16.35 -1.36 10.57
C GLY A 229 16.65 -0.24 9.57
N LEU A 230 15.92 0.88 9.65
CA LEU A 230 16.13 2.06 8.80
C LEU A 230 17.48 2.76 9.02
N LEU A 231 18.12 2.55 10.16
CA LEU A 231 19.47 3.03 10.46
C LEU A 231 20.57 1.99 10.09
N GLY A 232 20.19 0.83 9.60
CA GLY A 232 21.06 -0.28 9.23
C GLY A 232 20.75 -0.82 7.84
N GLU A 233 20.75 -2.14 7.68
CA GLU A 233 20.66 -2.85 6.40
C GLU A 233 19.40 -2.50 5.58
N LEU A 234 18.25 -2.33 6.23
CA LEU A 234 17.03 -1.90 5.54
C LEU A 234 17.21 -0.50 4.94
N GLY A 235 17.82 0.44 5.70
CA GLY A 235 18.09 1.78 5.22
C GLY A 235 19.05 1.79 4.02
N ASP A 236 20.08 0.95 4.04
CA ASP A 236 21.00 0.77 2.92
C ASP A 236 20.24 0.25 1.68
N HIS A 237 19.42 -0.78 1.83
CA HIS A 237 18.60 -1.33 0.75
C HIS A 237 17.60 -0.29 0.19
N LEU A 238 16.85 0.40 1.05
CA LEU A 238 15.92 1.44 0.62
C LEU A 238 16.61 2.62 -0.08
N SER A 239 17.90 2.86 0.16
CA SER A 239 18.66 3.90 -0.53
C SER A 239 18.89 3.61 -2.02
N GLU A 240 18.69 2.37 -2.46
CA GLU A 240 18.70 1.95 -3.87
C GLU A 240 17.36 2.24 -4.56
N LEU A 241 16.27 2.32 -3.78
CA LEU A 241 14.89 2.49 -4.26
C LEU A 241 14.39 3.94 -4.14
N LEU A 242 14.87 4.67 -3.14
CA LEU A 242 14.41 6.00 -2.77
C LEU A 242 15.56 7.01 -2.81
N THR A 243 15.23 8.28 -3.02
CA THR A 243 16.21 9.34 -2.85
C THR A 243 16.64 9.45 -1.37
N ARG A 244 17.85 9.96 -1.14
CA ARG A 244 18.34 10.21 0.22
C ARG A 244 17.40 11.08 1.05
N ARG A 245 16.71 12.04 0.43
CA ARG A 245 15.79 12.93 1.13
C ARG A 245 14.52 12.20 1.55
N GLU A 246 13.93 11.38 0.67
CA GLU A 246 12.77 10.54 0.97
C GLU A 246 13.08 9.60 2.15
N LEU A 247 14.25 8.95 2.13
CA LEU A 247 14.66 8.07 3.23
C LEU A 247 14.81 8.82 4.56
N ILE A 248 15.48 9.97 4.58
CA ILE A 248 15.61 10.80 5.79
C ILE A 248 14.23 11.25 6.32
N ARG A 249 13.31 11.60 5.43
CA ARG A 249 11.95 11.97 5.82
C ARG A 249 11.19 10.80 6.42
N THR A 250 11.35 9.60 5.85
CA THR A 250 10.75 8.37 6.38
C THR A 250 11.27 8.06 7.78
N GLN A 251 12.58 8.11 8.01
CA GLN A 251 13.18 7.95 9.34
C GLN A 251 12.61 8.95 10.36
N ARG A 252 12.43 10.21 9.96
CA ARG A 252 11.83 11.25 10.83
C ARG A 252 10.37 10.99 11.15
N ARG A 253 9.58 10.46 10.20
CA ARG A 253 8.16 10.09 10.43
C ARG A 253 8.06 8.95 11.44
N VAL A 254 8.88 7.90 11.29
CA VAL A 254 8.93 6.79 12.26
C VAL A 254 9.30 7.29 13.64
N ALA A 255 10.39 8.07 13.77
CA ALA A 255 10.81 8.64 15.06
C ALA A 255 9.72 9.55 15.69
N ARG A 256 8.95 10.26 14.87
CA ARG A 256 7.82 11.09 15.34
C ARG A 256 6.67 10.21 15.87
N LEU A 257 6.29 9.16 15.13
CA LEU A 257 5.23 8.23 15.56
C LEU A 257 5.56 7.55 16.89
N ILE A 258 6.82 7.09 17.06
CA ILE A 258 7.29 6.50 18.33
C ILE A 258 7.19 7.51 19.45
N ARG A 259 7.72 8.73 19.26
CA ARG A 259 7.73 9.78 20.27
C ARG A 259 6.33 10.22 20.69
N ASP A 260 5.45 10.44 19.73
CA ASP A 260 4.11 10.98 19.96
C ASP A 260 3.11 9.88 20.40
N ALA A 261 3.41 8.61 20.09
CA ALA A 261 2.62 7.42 20.41
C ALA A 261 1.13 7.57 20.04
N ARG A 262 0.86 8.31 18.96
CA ARG A 262 -0.50 8.62 18.48
C ARG A 262 -0.58 8.53 16.96
N PHE A 263 -1.74 8.12 16.48
CA PHE A 263 -2.08 8.23 15.07
C PHE A 263 -2.06 9.70 14.65
N PRO A 264 -1.53 10.03 13.45
CA PRO A 264 -1.41 11.41 13.00
C PRO A 264 -2.79 12.07 12.83
N LEU A 265 -2.82 13.38 12.98
CA LEU A 265 -3.98 14.21 12.62
C LEU A 265 -3.89 14.64 11.16
N PRO A 266 -5.04 14.87 10.49
CA PRO A 266 -5.05 15.52 9.18
C PRO A 266 -4.28 16.84 9.20
N GLY A 267 -3.41 17.07 8.20
CA GLY A 267 -2.66 18.31 8.07
C GLY A 267 -3.49 19.42 7.41
N ASP A 268 -3.16 20.68 7.71
CA ASP A 268 -3.85 21.85 7.16
C ASP A 268 -3.34 22.29 5.78
N GLY A 269 -2.16 21.82 5.37
CA GLY A 269 -1.44 22.32 4.18
C GLY A 269 -1.78 21.61 2.87
N TRP A 270 -2.50 20.49 2.92
CA TRP A 270 -2.79 19.63 1.77
C TRP A 270 -4.13 18.91 1.96
N PRO A 271 -4.90 18.64 0.89
CA PRO A 271 -6.14 17.85 1.04
C PRO A 271 -5.86 16.52 1.72
N SER A 272 -6.50 16.25 2.85
CA SER A 272 -6.25 15.06 3.66
C SER A 272 -6.92 13.79 3.13
N LEU A 273 -7.94 13.93 2.28
CA LEU A 273 -8.65 12.80 1.64
C LEU A 273 -8.26 12.69 0.16
N PRO A 274 -8.04 11.47 -0.37
CA PRO A 274 -7.92 11.26 -1.80
C PRO A 274 -9.25 11.53 -2.51
N TRP A 275 -9.18 11.93 -3.78
CA TRP A 275 -10.37 12.10 -4.59
C TRP A 275 -10.18 11.48 -5.98
N PRO A 276 -11.11 10.63 -6.44
CA PRO A 276 -12.23 10.06 -5.67
C PRO A 276 -11.74 9.20 -4.50
N ALA A 277 -12.61 8.94 -3.51
CA ALA A 277 -12.28 8.14 -2.33
C ALA A 277 -12.21 6.62 -2.61
N PHE A 278 -12.72 6.19 -3.78
CA PHE A 278 -12.70 4.84 -4.33
C PHE A 278 -12.17 4.86 -5.75
#